data_72d76301af1237c6b725feaa6ff6d165
#
_entry.id   72d76301af1237c6b725feaa6ff6d165
#
_cell.length_a   1.000
_cell.length_b   1.000
_cell.length_c   1.000
_cell.angle_alpha   90.00
_cell.angle_beta   90.00
_cell.angle_gamma   90.00
#
_symmetry.space_group_name_H-M   'P 1'
#
loop_
_entity.id
_entity.type
_entity.pdbx_description
1 polymer ?
#
loop_
_entity_poly.entity_id
_entity_poly.type
_entity_poly.pdbx_seq_one_letter_code
_entity_poly.pdbx_strand_id
1 'polypeptide(L)'
;MIKNIHFTNPKLWSKRNKIIAAIVAAVLVLAGITGAVITSHIQHKKDCQARSVAFTDKLTQLDQSTAKAHDALATVDESVKEGEGSRLAHTDGFQTVAEGQSATAELNDAIAKAEEAKTSEAAKAHADQNKCLSKQDVTDAENVVKSVEDKTQSFINARDAYRLTKATDEANSTMDAAKAKLAQAQQDAAGEIGAVDGDSQMASDGNVKGAYDALKNVEGESHSLSTTVTVTSYDEAVASIQKAKDVDRKAEDIKKAQESLENAENGYKEAKAAEAAAASRSTQQSASSNGGSARSYGSTGGSQSRSYSNGGGSSYSGGGSSSGSTGGSSHSNGGGSSSGGGQTQNNFNFDKWTEEHSISKDQIKPGQHCFNVGNGRYMCS
;
A
#
# COMPACT_ATOMS: atom_id res chain seq x y z
N MET A 1 42.39 -5.96 -0.07
CA MET A 1 41.57 -5.45 1.03
C MET A 1 40.32 -6.31 1.14
N ILE A 2 40.32 -7.26 2.08
CA ILE A 2 39.19 -8.17 2.31
C ILE A 2 38.24 -7.42 3.26
N LYS A 3 37.06 -7.02 2.78
CA LYS A 3 36.02 -6.43 3.63
C LYS A 3 35.46 -7.50 4.56
N ASN A 4 35.50 -7.24 5.86
CA ASN A 4 34.92 -8.08 6.90
C ASN A 4 33.43 -8.31 6.62
N ILE A 5 33.07 -9.54 6.31
CA ILE A 5 31.66 -9.98 6.22
C ILE A 5 31.21 -10.25 7.65
N HIS A 6 30.38 -9.36 8.19
CA HIS A 6 29.72 -9.58 9.48
C HIS A 6 28.66 -10.65 9.33
N PHE A 7 28.92 -11.82 9.90
CA PHE A 7 27.93 -12.90 10.01
C PHE A 7 26.86 -12.49 11.05
N THR A 8 25.65 -12.23 10.58
CA THR A 8 24.49 -12.05 11.42
C THR A 8 24.11 -13.38 12.11
N ASN A 9 23.56 -13.26 13.31
CA ASN A 9 23.24 -14.29 14.30
C ASN A 9 22.65 -15.60 13.69
N PRO A 10 23.29 -16.78 13.89
CA PRO A 10 22.91 -18.04 13.26
C PRO A 10 21.58 -18.66 13.73
N LYS A 11 20.92 -18.06 14.73
CA LYS A 11 19.62 -18.56 15.26
C LYS A 11 18.42 -18.32 14.34
N LEU A 12 18.53 -17.40 13.37
CA LEU A 12 17.43 -17.03 12.45
C LEU A 12 17.55 -17.68 11.06
N TRP A 13 18.58 -18.50 10.84
CA TRP A 13 18.76 -19.16 9.55
C TRP A 13 17.82 -20.37 9.42
N SER A 14 17.10 -20.44 8.30
CA SER A 14 16.32 -21.61 7.95
C SER A 14 17.21 -22.86 7.91
N LYS A 15 16.65 -24.05 8.07
CA LYS A 15 17.43 -25.32 8.02
C LYS A 15 18.28 -25.43 6.75
N ARG A 16 17.81 -24.88 5.64
CA ARG A 16 18.48 -24.78 4.34
C ARG A 16 19.78 -23.97 4.38
N ASN A 17 19.75 -22.77 4.97
CA ASN A 17 20.94 -21.90 5.05
C ASN A 17 22.01 -22.48 5.97
N LYS A 18 21.61 -23.28 6.98
CA LYS A 18 22.57 -24.00 7.85
C LYS A 18 23.34 -25.09 7.10
N ILE A 19 22.69 -25.76 6.14
CA ILE A 19 23.31 -26.80 5.31
C ILE A 19 24.32 -26.13 4.35
N ILE A 20 23.96 -25.02 3.72
CA ILE A 20 24.85 -24.27 2.82
C ILE A 20 26.08 -23.77 3.58
N ALA A 21 25.91 -23.19 4.77
CA ALA A 21 27.02 -22.73 5.60
C ALA A 21 27.96 -23.86 6.05
N ALA A 22 27.42 -25.04 6.35
CA ALA A 22 28.21 -26.21 6.72
C ALA A 22 29.05 -26.75 5.53
N ILE A 23 28.50 -26.73 4.30
CA ILE A 23 29.20 -27.15 3.09
C ILE A 23 30.35 -26.19 2.75
N VAL A 24 30.12 -24.86 2.87
CA VAL A 24 31.17 -23.86 2.61
C VAL A 24 32.29 -23.96 3.64
N ALA A 25 31.96 -24.21 4.93
CA ALA A 25 32.99 -24.41 5.97
C ALA A 25 33.84 -25.68 5.74
N ALA A 26 33.23 -26.78 5.28
CA ALA A 26 33.94 -28.02 4.97
C ALA A 26 34.94 -27.88 3.80
N VAL A 27 34.57 -27.09 2.77
CA VAL A 27 35.43 -26.83 1.59
C VAL A 27 36.66 -25.98 1.96
N LEU A 28 36.53 -25.02 2.90
CA LEU A 28 37.67 -24.20 3.34
C LEU A 28 38.69 -24.91 4.19
N VAL A 29 38.30 -25.98 4.88
CA VAL A 29 39.21 -26.79 5.71
C VAL A 29 40.06 -27.70 4.87
N LEU A 30 39.58 -28.17 3.69
CA LEU A 30 40.33 -29.08 2.78
C LEU A 30 41.41 -28.38 1.93
N ALA A 31 41.35 -27.03 1.81
CA ALA A 31 42.33 -26.25 1.05
C ALA A 31 43.67 -25.99 1.78
N GLY A 32 43.80 -26.44 3.03
CA GLY A 32 44.87 -25.99 3.94
C GLY A 32 46.09 -26.93 4.10
N ILE A 33 46.16 -28.14 3.51
CA ILE A 33 47.25 -29.07 3.80
C ILE A 33 47.80 -29.68 2.50
N THR A 34 48.97 -29.32 2.08
CA THR A 34 50.15 -30.12 1.80
C THR A 34 51.15 -29.44 0.85
N GLY A 35 52.36 -29.36 1.30
CA GLY A 35 53.53 -29.02 0.50
C GLY A 35 54.43 -30.25 0.22
N ALA A 36 55.09 -30.18 -0.90
CA ALA A 36 56.35 -30.82 -1.34
C ALA A 36 56.41 -32.33 -1.66
N VAL A 37 56.82 -32.70 -2.88
CA VAL A 37 58.02 -33.42 -3.29
C VAL A 37 58.02 -33.90 -4.77
N ILE A 38 59.04 -33.50 -5.50
CA ILE A 38 59.83 -34.13 -6.63
C ILE A 38 59.34 -33.99 -8.10
N THR A 39 60.25 -33.55 -8.96
CA THR A 39 60.17 -32.70 -10.15
C THR A 39 59.67 -33.28 -11.49
N SER A 40 59.51 -34.52 -11.78
CA SER A 40 58.81 -34.99 -13.00
C SER A 40 57.41 -35.51 -12.76
N HIS A 41 57.10 -35.90 -11.56
CA HIS A 41 55.75 -36.06 -11.05
C HIS A 41 55.08 -34.71 -10.75
N ILE A 42 55.89 -33.64 -10.70
CA ILE A 42 55.45 -32.30 -10.24
C ILE A 42 54.50 -31.66 -11.25
N GLN A 43 54.70 -31.76 -12.55
CA GLN A 43 53.86 -31.12 -13.54
C GLN A 43 52.48 -31.79 -13.60
N HIS A 44 52.44 -33.10 -13.62
CA HIS A 44 51.17 -33.84 -13.63
C HIS A 44 50.37 -33.62 -12.32
N LYS A 45 51.08 -33.58 -11.18
CA LYS A 45 50.45 -33.24 -9.90
C LYS A 45 49.96 -31.81 -9.85
N LYS A 46 50.68 -30.82 -10.39
CA LYS A 46 50.26 -29.42 -10.48
C LYS A 46 49.02 -29.26 -11.34
N ASP A 47 48.95 -29.95 -12.48
CA ASP A 47 47.79 -29.92 -13.37
C ASP A 47 46.55 -30.58 -12.73
N CYS A 48 46.74 -31.67 -11.99
CA CYS A 48 45.67 -32.31 -11.23
C CYS A 48 45.17 -31.42 -10.10
N GLN A 49 46.08 -30.79 -9.36
CA GLN A 49 45.74 -29.88 -8.30
C GLN A 49 45.00 -28.61 -8.82
N ALA A 50 45.48 -28.05 -9.94
CA ALA A 50 44.83 -26.92 -10.58
C ALA A 50 43.39 -27.25 -11.04
N ARG A 51 43.19 -28.46 -11.62
CA ARG A 51 41.84 -28.92 -12.00
C ARG A 51 40.96 -29.21 -10.80
N SER A 52 41.52 -29.75 -9.70
CA SER A 52 40.78 -29.96 -8.47
C SER A 52 40.31 -28.63 -7.87
N VAL A 53 41.15 -27.59 -7.82
CA VAL A 53 40.79 -26.24 -7.38
C VAL A 53 39.72 -25.64 -8.28
N ALA A 54 39.92 -25.69 -9.60
CA ALA A 54 38.96 -25.19 -10.57
C ALA A 54 37.58 -25.87 -10.44
N PHE A 55 37.57 -27.20 -10.21
CA PHE A 55 36.33 -27.94 -9.99
C PHE A 55 35.63 -27.54 -8.66
N THR A 56 36.40 -27.34 -7.59
CA THR A 56 35.88 -26.84 -6.33
C THR A 56 35.22 -25.47 -6.51
N ASP A 57 35.87 -24.58 -7.27
CA ASP A 57 35.31 -23.25 -7.57
C ASP A 57 34.01 -23.39 -8.36
N LYS A 58 33.92 -24.33 -9.32
CA LYS A 58 32.70 -24.59 -10.08
C LYS A 58 31.57 -25.16 -9.22
N LEU A 59 31.86 -26.07 -8.30
CA LEU A 59 30.88 -26.59 -7.35
C LEU A 59 30.35 -25.48 -6.42
N THR A 60 31.22 -24.58 -5.96
CA THR A 60 30.84 -23.42 -5.16
C THR A 60 29.95 -22.47 -5.96
N GLN A 61 30.28 -22.18 -7.21
CA GLN A 61 29.45 -21.38 -8.12
C GLN A 61 28.10 -22.07 -8.36
N LEU A 62 28.07 -23.38 -8.50
CA LEU A 62 26.88 -24.19 -8.70
C LEU A 62 25.92 -24.06 -7.49
N ASP A 63 26.47 -24.14 -6.27
CA ASP A 63 25.67 -23.94 -5.06
C ASP A 63 25.06 -22.54 -5.00
N GLN A 64 25.84 -21.52 -5.36
CA GLN A 64 25.36 -20.14 -5.41
C GLN A 64 24.27 -19.93 -6.48
N SER A 65 24.49 -20.47 -7.69
CA SER A 65 23.54 -20.36 -8.79
C SER A 65 22.26 -21.12 -8.50
N THR A 66 22.34 -22.31 -7.89
CA THR A 66 21.18 -23.09 -7.44
C THR A 66 20.39 -22.36 -6.36
N ALA A 67 21.08 -21.73 -5.40
CA ALA A 67 20.41 -20.92 -4.37
C ALA A 67 19.63 -19.75 -4.98
N LYS A 68 20.25 -19.03 -5.94
CA LYS A 68 19.56 -17.95 -6.69
C LYS A 68 18.35 -18.45 -7.47
N ALA A 69 18.46 -19.63 -8.08
CA ALA A 69 17.37 -20.26 -8.81
C ALA A 69 16.17 -20.56 -7.88
N HIS A 70 16.45 -21.12 -6.70
CA HIS A 70 15.41 -21.34 -5.69
C HIS A 70 14.79 -20.05 -5.16
N ASP A 71 15.62 -19.02 -4.95
CA ASP A 71 15.09 -17.70 -4.54
C ASP A 71 14.20 -17.11 -5.63
N ALA A 72 14.58 -17.26 -6.92
CA ALA A 72 13.73 -16.81 -8.02
C ALA A 72 12.39 -17.55 -8.07
N LEU A 73 12.36 -18.88 -7.88
CA LEU A 73 11.14 -19.67 -7.81
C LEU A 73 10.26 -19.27 -6.63
N ALA A 74 10.84 -18.94 -5.47
CA ALA A 74 10.10 -18.49 -4.30
C ALA A 74 9.35 -17.17 -4.52
N THR A 75 9.78 -16.37 -5.51
CA THR A 75 9.10 -15.08 -5.82
C THR A 75 7.73 -15.24 -6.48
N VAL A 76 7.38 -16.43 -6.98
CA VAL A 76 6.09 -16.75 -7.61
C VAL A 76 5.31 -17.81 -6.84
N ASP A 77 5.76 -18.21 -5.66
CA ASP A 77 5.12 -19.22 -4.83
C ASP A 77 3.82 -18.66 -4.24
N GLU A 78 2.68 -19.15 -4.71
CA GLU A 78 1.34 -18.73 -4.29
C GLU A 78 1.00 -19.12 -2.85
N SER A 79 1.77 -20.04 -2.24
CA SER A 79 1.61 -20.39 -0.83
C SER A 79 2.12 -19.29 0.12
N VAL A 80 2.92 -18.35 -0.39
CA VAL A 80 3.47 -17.21 0.34
C VAL A 80 2.60 -15.99 0.05
N LYS A 81 2.22 -15.24 1.09
CA LYS A 81 1.47 -14.00 0.89
C LYS A 81 2.33 -12.95 0.22
N GLU A 82 1.68 -12.15 -0.64
CA GLU A 82 2.34 -11.03 -1.31
C GLU A 82 2.93 -10.05 -0.29
N GLY A 83 4.20 -9.67 -0.51
CA GLY A 83 4.93 -8.80 0.42
C GLY A 83 5.47 -9.49 1.67
N GLU A 84 5.13 -10.76 1.93
CA GLU A 84 5.72 -11.58 2.98
C GLU A 84 6.85 -12.46 2.39
N GLY A 85 8.09 -12.16 2.75
CA GLY A 85 9.23 -12.93 2.28
C GLY A 85 9.65 -12.60 0.84
N SER A 86 9.71 -13.62 -0.03
CA SER A 86 10.24 -13.49 -1.39
C SER A 86 9.18 -13.23 -2.45
N ARG A 87 7.90 -13.37 -2.14
CA ARG A 87 6.85 -13.25 -3.15
C ARG A 87 6.72 -11.83 -3.66
N LEU A 88 6.70 -11.69 -4.98
CA LEU A 88 6.55 -10.40 -5.65
C LEU A 88 5.07 -10.13 -5.98
N ALA A 89 4.71 -8.85 -6.03
CA ALA A 89 3.40 -8.40 -6.49
C ALA A 89 3.17 -8.74 -7.97
N HIS A 90 1.90 -8.96 -8.35
CA HIS A 90 1.44 -9.27 -9.72
C HIS A 90 2.05 -10.55 -10.29
N THR A 91 2.40 -11.54 -9.45
CA THR A 91 2.85 -12.86 -9.89
C THR A 91 1.75 -13.91 -9.86
N ASP A 92 0.55 -13.55 -9.37
CA ASP A 92 -0.59 -14.47 -9.31
C ASP A 92 -0.91 -15.05 -10.68
N GLY A 93 -0.97 -16.38 -10.74
CA GLY A 93 -1.24 -17.11 -11.98
C GLY A 93 -0.07 -17.21 -12.94
N PHE A 94 1.13 -16.72 -12.62
CA PHE A 94 2.30 -16.87 -13.49
C PHE A 94 2.57 -18.33 -13.84
N GLN A 95 2.51 -19.23 -12.86
CA GLN A 95 2.73 -20.66 -13.05
C GLN A 95 1.57 -21.40 -13.75
N THR A 96 0.47 -20.71 -14.06
CA THR A 96 -0.67 -21.29 -14.79
C THR A 96 -0.67 -20.94 -16.27
N VAL A 97 0.08 -19.91 -16.70
CA VAL A 97 0.23 -19.55 -18.11
C VAL A 97 1.35 -20.34 -18.77
N ALA A 98 1.25 -20.57 -20.08
CA ALA A 98 2.16 -21.44 -20.82
C ALA A 98 3.64 -21.03 -20.68
N GLU A 99 3.93 -19.73 -20.79
CA GLU A 99 5.28 -19.20 -20.64
C GLU A 99 5.84 -19.42 -19.23
N GLY A 100 5.02 -19.18 -18.21
CA GLY A 100 5.39 -19.39 -16.80
C GLY A 100 5.61 -20.87 -16.48
N GLN A 101 4.76 -21.77 -17.01
CA GLN A 101 4.93 -23.22 -16.88
C GLN A 101 6.23 -23.69 -17.52
N SER A 102 6.52 -23.23 -18.75
CA SER A 102 7.74 -23.57 -19.47
C SER A 102 8.98 -23.08 -18.73
N ALA A 103 9.00 -21.81 -18.34
CA ALA A 103 10.12 -21.21 -17.61
C ALA A 103 10.38 -21.92 -16.28
N THR A 104 9.31 -22.24 -15.53
CA THR A 104 9.38 -22.98 -14.26
C THR A 104 9.92 -24.40 -14.45
N ALA A 105 9.43 -25.12 -15.47
CA ALA A 105 9.89 -26.48 -15.77
C ALA A 105 11.36 -26.51 -16.19
N GLU A 106 11.78 -25.58 -17.05
CA GLU A 106 13.16 -25.48 -17.52
C GLU A 106 14.14 -25.14 -16.38
N LEU A 107 13.72 -24.25 -15.45
CA LEU A 107 14.52 -23.91 -14.29
C LEU A 107 14.65 -25.09 -13.32
N ASN A 108 13.54 -25.80 -13.07
CA ASN A 108 13.58 -27.00 -12.23
C ASN A 108 14.44 -28.13 -12.82
N ASP A 109 14.41 -28.32 -14.15
CA ASP A 109 15.28 -29.27 -14.83
C ASP A 109 16.77 -28.88 -14.68
N ALA A 110 17.10 -27.61 -14.82
CA ALA A 110 18.46 -27.10 -14.60
C ALA A 110 18.92 -27.30 -13.15
N ILE A 111 18.05 -27.05 -12.16
CA ILE A 111 18.33 -27.33 -10.75
C ILE A 111 18.57 -28.83 -10.51
N ALA A 112 17.74 -29.71 -11.09
CA ALA A 112 17.90 -31.15 -10.95
C ALA A 112 19.25 -31.61 -11.52
N LYS A 113 19.64 -31.12 -12.69
CA LYS A 113 20.98 -31.40 -13.28
C LYS A 113 22.12 -30.86 -12.41
N ALA A 114 21.92 -29.73 -11.75
CA ALA A 114 22.91 -29.20 -10.81
C ALA A 114 23.10 -30.13 -9.60
N GLU A 115 22.01 -30.64 -9.02
CA GLU A 115 22.09 -31.58 -7.91
C GLU A 115 22.70 -32.93 -8.34
N GLU A 116 22.42 -33.39 -9.56
CA GLU A 116 23.06 -34.57 -10.14
C GLU A 116 24.57 -34.36 -10.32
N ALA A 117 24.99 -33.18 -10.80
CA ALA A 117 26.41 -32.86 -10.97
C ALA A 117 27.19 -32.89 -9.65
N LYS A 118 26.58 -32.46 -8.55
CA LYS A 118 27.16 -32.49 -7.18
C LYS A 118 27.40 -33.92 -6.67
N THR A 119 26.66 -34.90 -7.17
CA THR A 119 26.75 -36.31 -6.79
C THR A 119 27.41 -37.18 -7.88
N SER A 120 27.89 -36.55 -8.94
CA SER A 120 28.51 -37.22 -10.11
C SER A 120 29.77 -38.01 -9.77
N GLU A 121 30.20 -38.87 -10.69
CA GLU A 121 31.48 -39.58 -10.56
C GLU A 121 32.67 -38.61 -10.50
N ALA A 122 32.59 -37.46 -11.15
CA ALA A 122 33.61 -36.41 -11.05
C ALA A 122 33.64 -35.81 -9.63
N ALA A 123 32.49 -35.56 -9.01
CA ALA A 123 32.40 -35.07 -7.62
C ALA A 123 32.96 -36.13 -6.63
N LYS A 124 32.63 -37.39 -6.84
CA LYS A 124 33.20 -38.51 -6.05
C LYS A 124 34.71 -38.65 -6.26
N ALA A 125 35.21 -38.53 -7.51
CA ALA A 125 36.61 -38.52 -7.82
C ALA A 125 37.36 -37.32 -7.20
N HIS A 126 36.70 -36.16 -7.14
CA HIS A 126 37.23 -34.98 -6.46
C HIS A 126 37.37 -35.18 -4.94
N ALA A 127 36.42 -35.84 -4.31
CA ALA A 127 36.49 -36.19 -2.89
C ALA A 127 37.61 -37.26 -2.60
N ASP A 128 37.95 -38.07 -3.58
CA ASP A 128 39.05 -39.03 -3.49
C ASP A 128 40.36 -38.36 -3.96
N GLN A 129 41.16 -37.87 -3.01
CA GLN A 129 42.43 -37.17 -3.28
C GLN A 129 43.43 -37.91 -4.13
N ASN A 130 43.23 -39.20 -4.39
CA ASN A 130 44.11 -40.04 -5.23
C ASN A 130 43.70 -40.02 -6.69
N LYS A 131 42.56 -39.48 -7.04
CA LYS A 131 42.05 -39.40 -8.42
C LYS A 131 42.25 -38.01 -9.00
N CYS A 132 42.77 -37.97 -10.23
CA CYS A 132 42.95 -36.73 -10.99
C CYS A 132 41.72 -36.48 -11.87
N LEU A 133 41.10 -35.34 -11.73
CA LEU A 133 39.98 -34.90 -12.60
C LEU A 133 40.47 -34.64 -14.02
N SER A 134 39.64 -34.95 -15.01
CA SER A 134 39.89 -34.60 -16.41
C SER A 134 39.59 -33.10 -16.64
N LYS A 135 40.06 -32.56 -17.77
CA LYS A 135 39.63 -31.22 -18.19
C LYS A 135 38.13 -31.19 -18.51
N GLN A 136 37.60 -32.29 -19.02
CA GLN A 136 36.20 -32.43 -19.36
C GLN A 136 35.31 -32.31 -18.13
N ASP A 137 35.68 -32.92 -17.00
CA ASP A 137 34.92 -32.83 -15.75
C ASP A 137 34.73 -31.39 -15.28
N VAL A 138 35.79 -30.56 -15.39
CA VAL A 138 35.73 -29.12 -15.07
C VAL A 138 34.84 -28.37 -16.05
N THR A 139 34.95 -28.69 -17.36
CA THR A 139 34.11 -28.06 -18.39
C THR A 139 32.65 -28.45 -18.24
N ASP A 140 32.36 -29.71 -17.90
CA ASP A 140 31.01 -30.18 -17.69
C ASP A 140 30.36 -29.47 -16.46
N ALA A 141 31.10 -29.32 -15.37
CA ALA A 141 30.64 -28.54 -14.20
C ALA A 141 30.39 -27.07 -14.56
N GLU A 142 31.25 -26.46 -15.38
CA GLU A 142 31.08 -25.11 -15.87
C GLU A 142 29.80 -24.97 -16.73
N ASN A 143 29.54 -25.92 -17.62
CA ASN A 143 28.36 -25.94 -18.46
C ASN A 143 27.07 -26.05 -17.62
N VAL A 144 27.09 -26.83 -16.53
CA VAL A 144 25.97 -26.95 -15.62
C VAL A 144 25.72 -25.63 -14.89
N VAL A 145 26.78 -24.97 -14.36
CA VAL A 145 26.66 -23.63 -13.73
C VAL A 145 26.02 -22.68 -14.70
N LYS A 146 26.54 -22.55 -15.91
CA LYS A 146 26.02 -21.67 -16.93
C LYS A 146 24.56 -21.98 -17.28
N SER A 147 24.20 -23.25 -17.39
CA SER A 147 22.82 -23.67 -17.66
C SER A 147 21.86 -23.17 -16.56
N VAL A 148 22.25 -23.32 -15.28
CA VAL A 148 21.42 -22.82 -14.16
C VAL A 148 21.29 -21.30 -14.20
N GLU A 149 22.38 -20.57 -14.46
CA GLU A 149 22.38 -19.11 -14.56
C GLU A 149 21.48 -18.62 -15.71
N ASP A 150 21.65 -19.20 -16.91
CA ASP A 150 20.87 -18.86 -18.10
C ASP A 150 19.36 -19.13 -17.87
N LYS A 151 19.01 -20.28 -17.27
CA LYS A 151 17.61 -20.63 -16.99
C LYS A 151 17.02 -19.78 -15.88
N THR A 152 17.81 -19.43 -14.87
CA THR A 152 17.39 -18.48 -13.83
C THR A 152 17.07 -17.11 -14.44
N GLN A 153 17.94 -16.59 -15.31
CA GLN A 153 17.71 -15.32 -15.97
C GLN A 153 16.49 -15.36 -16.91
N SER A 154 16.32 -16.45 -17.65
CA SER A 154 15.14 -16.65 -18.52
C SER A 154 13.84 -16.66 -17.71
N PHE A 155 13.84 -17.35 -16.57
CA PHE A 155 12.70 -17.37 -15.65
C PHE A 155 12.39 -15.97 -15.10
N ILE A 156 13.40 -15.22 -14.64
CA ILE A 156 13.25 -13.87 -14.14
C ILE A 156 12.65 -12.97 -15.23
N ASN A 157 13.16 -13.05 -16.45
CA ASN A 157 12.67 -12.25 -17.58
C ASN A 157 11.20 -12.57 -17.90
N ALA A 158 10.83 -13.84 -17.95
CA ALA A 158 9.45 -14.27 -18.19
C ALA A 158 8.51 -13.80 -17.06
N ARG A 159 8.93 -13.96 -15.81
CA ARG A 159 8.20 -13.48 -14.64
C ARG A 159 7.99 -11.96 -14.67
N ASP A 160 9.04 -11.20 -14.95
CA ASP A 160 8.98 -9.74 -14.94
C ASP A 160 8.16 -9.19 -16.11
N ALA A 161 8.20 -9.84 -17.28
CA ALA A 161 7.31 -9.52 -18.40
C ALA A 161 5.83 -9.79 -18.04
N TYR A 162 5.54 -10.91 -17.39
CA TYR A 162 4.20 -11.23 -16.90
C TYR A 162 3.70 -10.19 -15.87
N ARG A 163 4.54 -9.84 -14.90
CA ARG A 163 4.24 -8.82 -13.89
C ARG A 163 3.93 -7.47 -14.52
N LEU A 164 4.73 -7.07 -15.50
CA LEU A 164 4.50 -5.82 -16.24
C LEU A 164 3.14 -5.84 -16.93
N THR A 165 2.81 -6.93 -17.61
CA THR A 165 1.53 -7.10 -18.28
C THR A 165 0.37 -6.98 -17.29
N LYS A 166 0.42 -7.72 -16.18
CA LYS A 166 -0.63 -7.69 -15.15
C LYS A 166 -0.80 -6.31 -14.53
N ALA A 167 0.30 -5.65 -14.15
CA ALA A 167 0.25 -4.32 -13.59
C ALA A 167 -0.26 -3.28 -14.60
N THR A 168 0.05 -3.44 -15.88
CA THR A 168 -0.46 -2.59 -16.97
C THR A 168 -1.97 -2.77 -17.15
N ASP A 169 -2.46 -4.00 -17.15
CA ASP A 169 -3.88 -4.31 -17.26
C ASP A 169 -4.64 -3.73 -16.05
N GLU A 170 -4.11 -3.87 -14.84
CA GLU A 170 -4.68 -3.27 -13.65
C GLU A 170 -4.68 -1.74 -13.72
N ALA A 171 -3.57 -1.12 -14.15
CA ALA A 171 -3.47 0.32 -14.32
C ALA A 171 -4.49 0.88 -15.30
N ASN A 172 -4.68 0.21 -16.44
CA ASN A 172 -5.70 0.60 -17.43
C ASN A 172 -7.11 0.44 -16.87
N SER A 173 -7.42 -0.73 -16.31
CA SER A 173 -8.75 -1.03 -15.77
C SER A 173 -9.13 -0.08 -14.62
N THR A 174 -8.22 0.17 -13.68
CA THR A 174 -8.48 1.08 -12.55
C THR A 174 -8.61 2.53 -13.01
N MET A 175 -7.80 2.95 -13.99
CA MET A 175 -7.89 4.30 -14.55
C MET A 175 -9.20 4.51 -15.32
N ASP A 176 -9.64 3.53 -16.11
CA ASP A 176 -10.89 3.64 -16.86
C ASP A 176 -12.09 3.67 -15.91
N ALA A 177 -12.09 2.88 -14.85
CA ALA A 177 -13.11 2.95 -13.81
C ALA A 177 -13.12 4.31 -13.09
N ALA A 178 -11.94 4.83 -12.73
CA ALA A 178 -11.81 6.14 -12.08
C ALA A 178 -12.27 7.29 -13.00
N LYS A 179 -11.95 7.25 -14.30
CA LYS A 179 -12.45 8.21 -15.31
C LYS A 179 -13.96 8.21 -15.39
N ALA A 180 -14.58 7.02 -15.44
CA ALA A 180 -16.03 6.91 -15.52
C ALA A 180 -16.71 7.53 -14.30
N LYS A 181 -16.19 7.26 -13.08
CA LYS A 181 -16.70 7.86 -11.85
C LYS A 181 -16.49 9.37 -11.83
N LEU A 182 -15.30 9.85 -12.25
CA LEU A 182 -15.02 11.28 -12.31
C LEU A 182 -15.94 12.00 -13.27
N ALA A 183 -16.14 11.45 -14.47
CA ALA A 183 -17.04 12.04 -15.46
C ALA A 183 -18.49 12.11 -14.96
N GLN A 184 -18.97 11.07 -14.28
CA GLN A 184 -20.30 11.09 -13.66
C GLN A 184 -20.39 12.16 -12.58
N ALA A 185 -19.41 12.23 -11.66
CA ALA A 185 -19.40 13.23 -10.61
C ALA A 185 -19.35 14.66 -11.17
N GLN A 186 -18.57 14.91 -12.23
CA GLN A 186 -18.52 16.21 -12.92
C GLN A 186 -19.86 16.56 -13.57
N GLN A 187 -20.52 15.59 -14.20
CA GLN A 187 -21.84 15.81 -14.82
C GLN A 187 -22.90 16.15 -13.77
N ASP A 188 -22.92 15.41 -12.66
CA ASP A 188 -23.86 15.65 -11.57
C ASP A 188 -23.58 17.02 -10.93
N ALA A 189 -22.30 17.37 -10.67
CA ALA A 189 -21.90 18.67 -10.16
C ALA A 189 -22.32 19.83 -11.07
N ALA A 190 -22.16 19.68 -12.38
CA ALA A 190 -22.59 20.69 -13.34
C ALA A 190 -24.10 20.90 -13.31
N GLY A 191 -24.89 19.86 -13.07
CA GLY A 191 -26.33 19.93 -12.87
C GLY A 191 -26.72 20.77 -11.64
N GLU A 192 -26.10 20.47 -10.49
CA GLU A 192 -26.33 21.20 -9.23
C GLU A 192 -25.88 22.67 -9.32
N ILE A 193 -24.69 22.91 -9.88
CA ILE A 193 -24.19 24.28 -10.14
C ILE A 193 -25.20 25.05 -11.00
N GLY A 194 -25.72 24.42 -12.07
CA GLY A 194 -26.72 25.03 -12.95
C GLY A 194 -28.05 25.31 -12.25
N ALA A 195 -28.47 24.50 -11.31
CA ALA A 195 -29.69 24.73 -10.50
C ALA A 195 -29.54 25.93 -9.61
N VAL A 196 -28.40 26.10 -8.93
CA VAL A 196 -28.14 27.29 -8.08
C VAL A 196 -28.02 28.57 -8.93
N ASP A 197 -27.32 28.50 -10.08
CA ASP A 197 -27.17 29.62 -11.02
C ASP A 197 -28.54 30.11 -11.57
N GLY A 198 -29.50 29.20 -11.67
CA GLY A 198 -30.89 29.50 -12.11
C GLY A 198 -31.76 30.18 -11.05
N ASP A 199 -31.38 30.14 -9.77
CA ASP A 199 -32.14 30.74 -8.64
C ASP A 199 -31.31 31.81 -7.91
N SER A 200 -31.47 33.07 -8.31
CA SER A 200 -30.70 34.18 -7.75
C SER A 200 -30.95 34.44 -6.24
N GLN A 201 -32.11 34.03 -5.71
CA GLN A 201 -32.40 34.16 -4.28
C GLN A 201 -31.64 33.08 -3.50
N MET A 202 -31.66 31.85 -3.97
CA MET A 202 -30.93 30.73 -3.41
C MET A 202 -29.41 30.96 -3.50
N ALA A 203 -28.92 31.44 -4.63
CA ALA A 203 -27.51 31.79 -4.86
C ALA A 203 -26.99 32.91 -3.94
N SER A 204 -27.90 33.80 -3.40
CA SER A 204 -27.51 34.84 -2.46
C SER A 204 -27.55 34.41 -0.99
N ASP A 205 -28.08 33.23 -0.66
CA ASP A 205 -28.00 32.67 0.69
C ASP A 205 -26.56 32.32 1.07
N GLY A 206 -26.13 32.72 2.27
CA GLY A 206 -24.71 32.56 2.66
C GLY A 206 -24.24 31.11 2.77
N ASN A 207 -25.13 30.21 3.22
CA ASN A 207 -24.79 28.80 3.37
C ASN A 207 -24.73 28.09 1.99
N VAL A 208 -25.74 28.38 1.14
CA VAL A 208 -25.77 27.84 -0.22
C VAL A 208 -24.59 28.34 -1.03
N LYS A 209 -24.30 29.65 -0.97
CA LYS A 209 -23.14 30.24 -1.65
C LYS A 209 -21.82 29.60 -1.24
N GLY A 210 -21.60 29.35 0.06
CA GLY A 210 -20.40 28.74 0.56
C GLY A 210 -20.22 27.31 0.04
N ALA A 211 -21.26 26.47 0.02
CA ALA A 211 -21.24 25.13 -0.50
C ALA A 211 -21.10 25.10 -2.04
N TYR A 212 -21.78 26.02 -2.74
CA TYR A 212 -21.67 26.20 -4.18
C TYR A 212 -20.22 26.56 -4.61
N ASP A 213 -19.60 27.55 -3.94
CA ASP A 213 -18.23 27.96 -4.23
C ASP A 213 -17.25 26.79 -3.99
N ALA A 214 -17.49 25.99 -2.94
CA ALA A 214 -16.68 24.79 -2.67
C ALA A 214 -16.84 23.72 -3.75
N LEU A 215 -18.06 23.41 -4.20
CA LEU A 215 -18.32 22.45 -5.27
C LEU A 215 -17.66 22.88 -6.57
N LYS A 216 -17.85 24.14 -6.97
CA LYS A 216 -17.27 24.71 -8.18
C LYS A 216 -15.74 24.70 -8.19
N ASN A 217 -15.12 24.91 -7.03
CA ASN A 217 -13.68 24.83 -6.89
C ASN A 217 -13.18 23.39 -7.07
N VAL A 218 -13.77 22.41 -6.37
CA VAL A 218 -13.37 21.00 -6.45
C VAL A 218 -13.61 20.43 -7.84
N GLU A 219 -14.72 20.77 -8.48
CA GLU A 219 -15.07 20.40 -9.86
C GLU A 219 -14.03 21.02 -10.83
N GLY A 220 -13.74 22.32 -10.73
CA GLY A 220 -12.75 22.99 -11.55
C GLY A 220 -11.35 22.40 -11.43
N GLU A 221 -10.91 22.04 -10.22
CA GLU A 221 -9.63 21.35 -10.01
C GLU A 221 -9.59 19.99 -10.71
N SER A 222 -10.73 19.30 -10.79
CA SER A 222 -10.82 17.95 -11.39
C SER A 222 -10.48 17.92 -12.88
N HIS A 223 -10.72 19.01 -13.60
CA HIS A 223 -10.38 19.12 -15.03
C HIS A 223 -8.87 19.15 -15.31
N SER A 224 -8.06 19.51 -14.32
CA SER A 224 -6.60 19.53 -14.45
C SER A 224 -5.95 18.15 -14.27
N LEU A 225 -6.70 17.13 -13.85
CA LEU A 225 -6.17 15.79 -13.60
C LEU A 225 -5.78 15.09 -14.90
N SER A 226 -4.53 14.64 -14.94
CA SER A 226 -4.08 13.80 -16.04
C SER A 226 -4.59 12.36 -15.84
N THR A 227 -5.40 11.90 -16.77
CA THR A 227 -5.99 10.54 -16.78
C THR A 227 -5.34 9.62 -17.82
N THR A 228 -4.20 10.01 -18.39
CA THR A 228 -3.48 9.20 -19.38
C THR A 228 -2.61 8.17 -18.65
N VAL A 229 -2.70 6.92 -19.07
CA VAL A 229 -1.82 5.82 -18.66
C VAL A 229 -0.76 5.64 -19.75
N THR A 230 0.52 5.79 -19.39
CA THR A 230 1.66 5.46 -20.25
C THR A 230 2.56 4.57 -19.42
N VAL A 231 2.77 3.33 -19.87
CA VAL A 231 3.53 2.30 -19.14
C VAL A 231 4.61 1.75 -20.07
N THR A 232 5.86 1.88 -19.66
CA THR A 232 7.02 1.24 -20.28
C THR A 232 7.78 0.36 -19.29
N SER A 233 7.48 0.49 -17.99
CA SER A 233 8.10 -0.25 -16.90
C SER A 233 7.08 -0.64 -15.83
N TYR A 234 7.44 -1.63 -15.00
CA TYR A 234 6.61 -2.06 -13.88
C TYR A 234 6.34 -0.92 -12.87
N ASP A 235 7.35 -0.10 -12.58
CA ASP A 235 7.21 1.02 -11.64
C ASP A 235 6.24 2.09 -12.18
N GLU A 236 6.24 2.33 -13.50
CA GLU A 236 5.28 3.22 -14.15
C GLU A 236 3.85 2.67 -14.12
N ALA A 237 3.70 1.34 -14.24
CA ALA A 237 2.39 0.70 -14.07
C ALA A 237 1.84 0.90 -12.66
N VAL A 238 2.66 0.63 -11.64
CA VAL A 238 2.29 0.84 -10.23
C VAL A 238 1.98 2.32 -9.94
N ALA A 239 2.78 3.25 -10.47
CA ALA A 239 2.52 4.68 -10.34
C ALA A 239 1.19 5.08 -11.02
N SER A 240 0.85 4.45 -12.15
CA SER A 240 -0.41 4.68 -12.85
C SER A 240 -1.62 4.16 -12.07
N ILE A 241 -1.50 3.02 -11.39
CA ILE A 241 -2.52 2.51 -10.46
C ILE A 241 -2.75 3.51 -9.31
N GLN A 242 -1.67 4.06 -8.73
CA GLN A 242 -1.79 5.07 -7.68
C GLN A 242 -2.46 6.35 -8.20
N LYS A 243 -2.10 6.79 -9.39
CA LYS A 243 -2.72 7.93 -10.05
C LYS A 243 -4.23 7.71 -10.29
N ALA A 244 -4.64 6.50 -10.65
CA ALA A 244 -6.06 6.15 -10.79
C ALA A 244 -6.80 6.29 -9.46
N LYS A 245 -6.19 5.89 -8.35
CA LYS A 245 -6.75 6.08 -7.00
C LYS A 245 -6.91 7.57 -6.63
N ASP A 246 -5.99 8.43 -7.10
CA ASP A 246 -6.09 9.88 -6.87
C ASP A 246 -7.23 10.50 -7.69
N VAL A 247 -7.46 10.02 -8.93
CA VAL A 247 -8.61 10.39 -9.75
C VAL A 247 -9.92 9.93 -9.10
N ASP A 248 -9.99 8.70 -8.61
CA ASP A 248 -11.15 8.16 -7.88
C ASP A 248 -11.47 8.97 -6.63
N ARG A 249 -10.44 9.32 -5.84
CA ARG A 249 -10.60 10.19 -4.66
C ARG A 249 -11.18 11.56 -5.03
N LYS A 250 -10.75 12.14 -6.16
CA LYS A 250 -11.28 13.42 -6.61
C LYS A 250 -12.75 13.33 -6.98
N ALA A 251 -13.19 12.22 -7.58
CA ALA A 251 -14.61 11.97 -7.83
C ALA A 251 -15.42 11.91 -6.51
N GLU A 252 -14.88 11.27 -5.48
CA GLU A 252 -15.50 11.23 -4.14
C GLU A 252 -15.53 12.62 -3.47
N ASP A 253 -14.49 13.45 -3.67
CA ASP A 253 -14.47 14.81 -3.14
C ASP A 253 -15.55 15.69 -3.80
N ILE A 254 -15.77 15.54 -5.11
CA ILE A 254 -16.89 16.22 -5.82
C ILE A 254 -18.22 15.78 -5.22
N LYS A 255 -18.46 14.48 -5.03
CA LYS A 255 -19.71 13.98 -4.42
C LYS A 255 -19.95 14.53 -3.02
N LYS A 256 -18.94 14.59 -2.18
CA LYS A 256 -19.08 15.20 -0.84
C LYS A 256 -19.43 16.68 -0.89
N ALA A 257 -18.83 17.40 -1.86
CA ALA A 257 -19.17 18.80 -2.07
C ALA A 257 -20.62 18.96 -2.58
N GLN A 258 -21.11 18.06 -3.46
CA GLN A 258 -22.50 18.01 -3.91
C GLN A 258 -23.46 17.75 -2.74
N GLU A 259 -23.20 16.75 -1.90
CA GLU A 259 -24.00 16.46 -0.71
C GLU A 259 -24.07 17.67 0.24
N SER A 260 -22.97 18.42 0.36
CA SER A 260 -22.92 19.64 1.16
C SER A 260 -23.79 20.75 0.56
N LEU A 261 -23.81 20.89 -0.76
CA LEU A 261 -24.66 21.86 -1.46
C LEU A 261 -26.14 21.47 -1.35
N GLU A 262 -26.49 20.21 -1.59
CA GLU A 262 -27.86 19.70 -1.44
C GLU A 262 -28.40 19.93 -0.02
N ASN A 263 -27.60 19.70 1.01
CA ASN A 263 -27.96 19.97 2.39
C ASN A 263 -28.21 21.48 2.64
N ALA A 264 -27.37 22.35 2.09
CA ALA A 264 -27.54 23.79 2.19
C ALA A 264 -28.77 24.27 1.45
N GLU A 265 -29.07 23.76 0.26
CA GLU A 265 -30.30 24.06 -0.48
C GLU A 265 -31.56 23.61 0.26
N ASN A 266 -31.54 22.40 0.84
CA ASN A 266 -32.66 21.89 1.60
C ASN A 266 -32.92 22.78 2.82
N GLY A 267 -31.86 23.19 3.54
CA GLY A 267 -31.99 24.18 4.65
C GLY A 267 -32.57 25.52 4.21
N TYR A 268 -32.15 26.04 3.04
CA TYR A 268 -32.72 27.25 2.45
C TYR A 268 -34.22 27.09 2.13
N LYS A 269 -34.60 25.99 1.46
CA LYS A 269 -36.00 25.71 1.11
C LYS A 269 -36.88 25.58 2.36
N GLU A 270 -36.41 24.93 3.42
CA GLU A 270 -37.10 24.83 4.70
C GLU A 270 -37.27 26.21 5.37
N ALA A 271 -36.22 27.03 5.38
CA ALA A 271 -36.27 28.37 5.93
C ALA A 271 -37.30 29.25 5.18
N LYS A 272 -37.32 29.20 3.86
CA LYS A 272 -38.28 29.90 3.02
C LYS A 272 -39.72 29.44 3.25
N ALA A 273 -39.95 28.14 3.39
CA ALA A 273 -41.25 27.57 3.70
C ALA A 273 -41.73 28.04 5.08
N ALA A 274 -40.86 28.11 6.07
CA ALA A 274 -41.19 28.63 7.42
C ALA A 274 -41.53 30.12 7.39
N GLU A 275 -40.78 30.93 6.62
CA GLU A 275 -41.04 32.35 6.42
C GLU A 275 -42.43 32.58 5.77
N ALA A 276 -42.74 31.83 4.70
CA ALA A 276 -44.05 31.91 4.04
C ALA A 276 -45.22 31.51 4.94
N ALA A 277 -45.02 30.47 5.78
CA ALA A 277 -46.01 30.06 6.77
C ALA A 277 -46.23 31.11 7.86
N ALA A 278 -45.18 31.79 8.33
CA ALA A 278 -45.26 32.88 9.28
C ALA A 278 -45.99 34.11 8.70
N ALA A 279 -45.67 34.48 7.44
CA ALA A 279 -46.37 35.58 6.73
C ALA A 279 -47.87 35.29 6.55
N SER A 280 -48.25 34.06 6.22
CA SER A 280 -49.65 33.64 6.09
C SER A 280 -50.42 33.74 7.41
N ARG A 281 -49.77 33.40 8.54
CA ARG A 281 -50.39 33.54 9.88
C ARG A 281 -50.59 35.00 10.28
N SER A 282 -49.64 35.89 9.97
CA SER A 282 -49.75 37.32 10.27
C SER A 282 -50.86 37.97 9.47
N THR A 283 -51.09 37.56 8.21
CA THR A 283 -52.18 38.07 7.35
C THR A 283 -53.55 37.65 7.86
N GLN A 284 -53.68 36.39 8.32
CA GLN A 284 -54.94 35.92 8.96
C GLN A 284 -55.28 36.64 10.25
N GLN A 285 -54.24 36.94 11.06
CA GLN A 285 -54.46 37.68 12.34
C GLN A 285 -54.85 39.13 12.11
N SER A 286 -54.29 39.74 11.05
CA SER A 286 -54.72 41.14 10.67
C SER A 286 -56.09 41.18 10.06
N ALA A 287 -56.56 40.18 9.35
CA ALA A 287 -57.92 40.08 8.81
C ALA A 287 -58.99 39.83 9.89
N SER A 288 -58.61 39.18 11.00
CA SER A 288 -59.50 38.89 12.12
C SER A 288 -59.69 40.07 13.05
N SER A 289 -58.85 41.12 13.03
CA SER A 289 -58.91 42.26 13.89
C SER A 289 -59.75 43.45 13.34
N ASN A 290 -60.22 43.35 12.07
CA ASN A 290 -60.93 44.45 11.40
C ASN A 290 -62.46 44.24 11.28
N GLY A 291 -63.02 43.26 11.99
CA GLY A 291 -64.46 42.99 12.00
C GLY A 291 -65.07 42.99 13.40
N GLY A 292 -65.46 44.14 13.88
CA GLY A 292 -66.34 44.10 15.07
C GLY A 292 -66.30 45.31 16.00
N SER A 293 -66.66 46.49 15.50
CA SER A 293 -67.22 47.50 16.40
C SER A 293 -68.73 47.28 16.50
N ALA A 294 -69.16 46.56 17.52
CA ALA A 294 -70.51 46.57 17.96
C ALA A 294 -70.52 46.83 19.49
N ARG A 295 -71.02 47.95 19.83
CA ARG A 295 -71.33 48.37 21.21
C ARG A 295 -72.23 47.35 21.90
N SER A 296 -71.88 46.98 23.13
CA SER A 296 -72.85 46.59 24.13
C SER A 296 -72.40 47.00 25.52
N TYR A 297 -73.24 47.78 26.18
CA TYR A 297 -73.18 48.19 27.57
C TYR A 297 -73.51 46.96 28.46
N GLY A 298 -72.89 46.89 29.64
CA GLY A 298 -73.46 46.09 30.73
C GLY A 298 -72.42 45.51 31.70
N SER A 299 -72.12 46.30 32.69
CA SER A 299 -72.22 46.03 34.13
C SER A 299 -71.46 44.81 34.76
N THR A 300 -70.64 45.24 35.74
CA THR A 300 -70.39 44.63 37.07
C THR A 300 -69.80 43.29 37.25
N GLY A 301 -68.70 43.32 37.97
CA GLY A 301 -68.52 42.37 39.10
C GLY A 301 -67.47 41.29 38.98
N GLY A 302 -66.49 41.40 39.81
CA GLY A 302 -66.08 40.24 40.57
C GLY A 302 -64.78 39.57 40.16
N SER A 303 -63.78 39.91 40.98
CA SER A 303 -62.87 38.92 41.63
C SER A 303 -61.99 37.97 40.82
N GLN A 304 -60.69 38.21 40.99
CA GLN A 304 -59.65 37.23 41.34
C GLN A 304 -59.70 35.84 40.70
N SER A 305 -58.65 35.49 39.98
CA SER A 305 -57.79 34.36 40.44
C SER A 305 -56.58 34.19 39.54
N ARG A 306 -55.49 34.03 40.18
CA ARG A 306 -54.21 33.54 39.62
C ARG A 306 -54.41 32.14 39.06
N SER A 307 -53.84 31.84 37.94
CA SER A 307 -53.44 30.47 37.70
C SER A 307 -52.23 30.39 36.76
N TYR A 308 -51.22 29.87 37.28
CA TYR A 308 -50.05 29.34 36.57
C TYR A 308 -50.44 28.02 35.88
N SER A 309 -49.99 27.83 34.66
CA SER A 309 -49.80 26.49 34.01
C SER A 309 -48.93 26.74 32.79
N ASN A 310 -47.81 26.41 32.73
CA ASN A 310 -46.94 25.24 32.80
C ASN A 310 -47.61 23.94 32.30
N GLY A 311 -47.02 23.37 31.36
CA GLY A 311 -47.29 22.03 30.88
C GLY A 311 -47.46 22.01 29.38
N GLY A 312 -46.77 21.25 28.70
CA GLY A 312 -46.09 19.99 28.71
C GLY A 312 -45.69 19.69 27.28
N GLY A 313 -44.63 19.13 26.98
CA GLY A 313 -44.29 17.77 27.36
C GLY A 313 -44.81 16.78 26.34
N SER A 314 -43.92 16.32 25.47
CA SER A 314 -44.00 14.99 24.83
C SER A 314 -42.58 14.62 24.46
N SER A 315 -41.99 13.92 25.19
CA SER A 315 -41.51 12.55 25.42
C SER A 315 -41.66 11.66 24.21
N TYR A 316 -40.53 11.24 23.69
CA TYR A 316 -40.34 9.88 23.25
C TYR A 316 -39.01 9.32 23.76
N SER A 317 -39.18 8.25 24.43
CA SER A 317 -38.25 7.39 25.14
C SER A 317 -37.54 6.42 24.24
N GLY A 318 -36.42 5.95 24.73
CA GLY A 318 -35.79 4.72 24.43
C GLY A 318 -34.29 4.92 24.52
N GLY A 319 -33.65 4.57 25.50
CA GLY A 319 -33.54 3.33 26.25
C GLY A 319 -32.16 2.80 26.10
N GLY A 320 -31.46 2.63 27.24
CA GLY A 320 -30.45 1.64 27.45
C GLY A 320 -29.06 2.20 27.78
N SER A 321 -28.74 2.40 29.05
CA SER A 321 -27.81 1.63 29.92
C SER A 321 -26.38 1.52 29.40
N SER A 322 -25.32 1.74 30.11
CA SER A 322 -25.00 1.88 31.54
C SER A 322 -23.51 2.15 31.70
N SER A 323 -23.20 2.79 32.82
CA SER A 323 -22.00 2.70 33.66
C SER A 323 -20.67 3.10 33.02
N GLY A 324 -19.88 3.94 33.57
CA GLY A 324 -19.57 4.35 34.91
C GLY A 324 -18.17 4.91 34.91
N SER A 325 -18.07 5.95 35.69
CA SER A 325 -17.02 6.20 36.69
C SER A 325 -15.78 6.99 36.31
N THR A 326 -15.77 8.16 36.89
CA THR A 326 -14.74 8.86 37.70
C THR A 326 -13.49 9.44 37.07
N GLY A 327 -13.40 10.75 37.32
CA GLY A 327 -12.24 11.45 37.87
C GLY A 327 -11.49 12.29 36.85
N GLY A 328 -11.62 13.59 36.86
CA GLY A 328 -11.03 14.53 37.74
C GLY A 328 -10.02 15.41 37.05
N SER A 329 -10.28 16.74 37.09
CA SER A 329 -9.33 17.86 37.13
C SER A 329 -8.70 18.41 35.86
N SER A 330 -9.32 19.49 35.39
CA SER A 330 -8.78 20.86 35.18
C SER A 330 -7.30 21.00 34.76
N HIS A 331 -7.06 21.69 33.64
CA HIS A 331 -6.64 23.08 33.55
C HIS A 331 -6.69 23.61 32.11
N SER A 332 -7.09 24.85 32.08
CA SER A 332 -7.23 25.78 30.98
C SER A 332 -5.94 26.10 30.24
N ASN A 333 -5.97 26.32 28.93
CA ASN A 333 -5.87 27.63 28.30
C ASN A 333 -5.52 27.56 26.81
N GLY A 334 -6.18 28.36 25.99
CA GLY A 334 -5.55 28.98 24.83
C GLY A 334 -5.91 28.48 23.46
N GLY A 335 -6.94 29.02 22.87
CA GLY A 335 -7.05 29.62 21.57
C GLY A 335 -6.49 28.94 20.33
N GLY A 336 -7.35 28.70 19.34
CA GLY A 336 -6.93 28.44 17.95
C GLY A 336 -8.01 27.72 17.18
N SER A 337 -8.84 28.48 16.48
CA SER A 337 -9.81 27.99 15.50
C SER A 337 -9.15 27.18 14.39
N SER A 338 -9.65 26.00 14.10
CA SER A 338 -9.74 25.48 12.74
C SER A 338 -10.77 24.35 12.69
N SER A 339 -11.72 24.54 11.82
CA SER A 339 -12.78 23.65 11.39
C SER A 339 -12.22 22.26 10.99
N GLY A 340 -12.68 21.22 11.65
CA GLY A 340 -12.35 19.84 11.30
C GLY A 340 -13.60 19.06 10.97
N GLY A 341 -13.74 18.68 9.71
CA GLY A 341 -14.71 17.70 9.25
C GLY A 341 -14.44 16.34 9.88
N GLY A 342 -15.48 15.70 10.38
CA GLY A 342 -15.41 14.37 10.97
C GLY A 342 -15.20 13.30 9.91
N GLN A 343 -14.05 12.66 9.96
CA GLN A 343 -13.80 11.38 9.31
C GLN A 343 -13.74 10.31 10.40
N THR A 344 -14.51 9.23 10.22
CA THR A 344 -14.29 7.98 10.93
C THR A 344 -12.96 7.40 10.47
N GLN A 345 -11.91 7.83 11.12
CA GLN A 345 -10.58 7.27 10.92
C GLN A 345 -10.44 6.04 11.81
N ASN A 346 -10.06 4.91 11.20
CA ASN A 346 -9.22 3.95 11.90
C ASN A 346 -8.04 4.76 12.45
N ASN A 347 -7.99 4.90 13.77
CA ASN A 347 -6.98 5.69 14.47
C ASN A 347 -5.61 5.01 14.41
N PHE A 348 -5.04 4.88 13.22
CA PHE A 348 -3.61 4.65 13.08
C PHE A 348 -2.93 6.00 13.33
N ASN A 349 -2.41 6.17 14.53
CA ASN A 349 -1.65 7.37 14.87
C ASN A 349 -0.23 7.22 14.28
N PHE A 350 -0.07 7.75 13.07
CA PHE A 350 1.19 7.70 12.32
C PHE A 350 2.34 8.38 13.11
N ASP A 351 2.07 9.46 13.82
CA ASP A 351 3.07 10.17 14.63
C ASP A 351 3.58 9.29 15.76
N LYS A 352 2.67 8.62 16.48
CA LYS A 352 3.02 7.68 17.54
C LYS A 352 3.78 6.47 17.00
N TRP A 353 3.35 5.92 15.86
CA TRP A 353 4.03 4.80 15.22
C TRP A 353 5.45 5.20 14.77
N THR A 354 5.59 6.39 14.19
CA THR A 354 6.90 6.93 13.77
C THR A 354 7.80 7.17 14.98
N GLU A 355 7.26 7.63 16.10
CA GLU A 355 8.01 7.83 17.35
C GLU A 355 8.53 6.51 17.92
N GLU A 356 7.75 5.44 17.85
CA GLU A 356 8.12 4.12 18.35
C GLU A 356 9.14 3.38 17.44
N HIS A 357 9.13 3.66 16.10
CA HIS A 357 9.90 2.91 15.11
C HIS A 357 11.05 3.70 14.46
N SER A 358 11.31 4.93 14.90
CA SER A 358 12.39 5.77 14.40
C SER A 358 13.45 6.05 15.47
N ILE A 359 14.65 6.35 15.01
CA ILE A 359 15.81 6.69 15.85
C ILE A 359 16.26 8.13 15.61
N SER A 360 16.93 8.73 16.55
CA SER A 360 17.54 10.05 16.40
C SER A 360 18.84 9.96 15.57
N LYS A 361 19.28 11.07 14.99
CA LYS A 361 20.44 11.12 14.10
C LYS A 361 21.73 10.58 14.74
N ASP A 362 21.90 10.78 16.04
CA ASP A 362 23.04 10.35 16.85
C ASP A 362 23.05 8.84 17.14
N GLN A 363 21.93 8.15 16.89
CA GLN A 363 21.80 6.70 17.05
C GLN A 363 22.08 5.93 15.76
N ILE A 364 22.30 6.63 14.64
CA ILE A 364 22.61 6.02 13.35
C ILE A 364 24.05 5.47 13.39
N LYS A 365 24.17 4.16 13.16
CA LYS A 365 25.49 3.50 13.11
C LYS A 365 26.12 3.67 11.72
N PRO A 366 27.46 3.77 11.62
CA PRO A 366 28.15 3.81 10.35
C PRO A 366 27.79 2.61 9.46
N GLY A 367 27.32 2.89 8.25
CA GLY A 367 26.93 1.86 7.27
C GLY A 367 25.46 1.45 7.25
N GLN A 368 24.60 2.05 8.10
CA GLN A 368 23.15 1.88 8.00
C GLN A 368 22.56 2.81 6.93
N HIS A 369 21.64 2.27 6.15
CA HIS A 369 20.83 3.07 5.22
C HIS A 369 19.61 3.59 5.96
N CYS A 370 19.55 4.90 6.17
CA CYS A 370 18.48 5.55 6.91
C CYS A 370 17.87 6.68 6.07
N PHE A 371 16.55 6.85 6.14
CA PHE A 371 15.84 7.98 5.54
C PHE A 371 15.16 8.82 6.62
N ASN A 372 15.09 10.12 6.37
CA ASN A 372 14.50 11.08 7.30
C ASN A 372 12.96 11.01 7.20
N VAL A 373 12.29 10.76 8.33
CA VAL A 373 10.82 10.68 8.44
C VAL A 373 10.18 11.94 9.05
N GLY A 374 10.96 13.00 9.20
CA GLY A 374 10.51 14.26 9.78
C GLY A 374 10.96 14.44 11.23
N ASN A 375 10.87 15.67 11.74
CA ASN A 375 11.20 16.03 13.14
C ASN A 375 12.57 15.56 13.64
N GLY A 376 13.57 15.42 12.74
CA GLY A 376 14.91 14.95 13.07
C GLY A 376 15.00 13.46 13.40
N ARG A 377 14.01 12.69 13.02
CA ARG A 377 13.92 11.24 13.19
C ARG A 377 14.22 10.48 11.90
N TYR A 378 14.79 9.28 12.04
CA TYR A 378 15.27 8.45 10.94
C TYR A 378 14.77 7.02 11.08
N MET A 379 14.30 6.43 10.00
CA MET A 379 14.05 4.99 9.91
C MET A 379 15.19 4.33 9.16
N CYS A 380 15.75 3.25 9.71
CA CYS A 380 16.91 2.56 9.17
C CYS A 380 16.55 1.10 8.87
N SER A 381 17.04 0.61 7.73
CA SER A 381 16.91 -0.79 7.31
C SER A 381 18.24 -1.54 7.47
#